data_97cd4ac1ea5a412f8ede7ca12c2235d0
#
_entry.id   97cd4ac1ea5a412f8ede7ca12c2235d0
#
_cell.length_a   1.000
_cell.length_b   1.000
_cell.length_c   1.000
_cell.angle_alpha   90.00
_cell.angle_beta   90.00
_cell.angle_gamma   90.00
#
_symmetry.space_group_name_H-M   'P 1'
#
loop_
_entity.id
_entity.type
_entity.pdbx_description
1 polymer ?
#
loop_
_entity_poly.entity_id
_entity_poly.type
_entity_poly.pdbx_seq_one_letter_code
_entity_poly.pdbx_strand_id
1 'polypeptide(L)'
;LQGGGHEVSNIDYKGGDFQADLSTQEGVDAAVQAVWDRYPDGIDGLISNAGVGPTATPEKIFALNFYAGIELAEGLRPLLKKKRGCCVMTSSNSITNFTVRMDWVELLTNLRNKQRGLELARMLPQQQSASCYSSSKHALARWVRRVSPAWAVDGLRINAVAPGNTATPMTR
;
A
#
# COMPACT_ATOMS: atom_id res chain seq x y z
N LEU A 1 -19.04 -3.59 -0.95
CA LEU A 1 -19.19 -2.99 0.39
C LEU A 1 -20.41 -2.06 0.45
N GLN A 2 -20.49 -1.03 -0.41
CA GLN A 2 -21.65 -0.12 -0.43
C GLN A 2 -22.98 -0.86 -0.63
N GLY A 3 -23.04 -1.85 -1.53
CA GLY A 3 -24.21 -2.72 -1.71
C GLY A 3 -24.57 -3.57 -0.48
N GLY A 4 -23.70 -3.68 0.51
CA GLY A 4 -23.91 -4.35 1.80
C GLY A 4 -24.28 -3.39 2.94
N GLY A 5 -24.61 -2.13 2.64
CA GLY A 5 -25.00 -1.14 3.64
C GLY A 5 -23.84 -0.48 4.41
N HIS A 6 -22.60 -0.63 3.95
CA HIS A 6 -21.45 0.03 4.55
C HIS A 6 -21.26 1.44 3.95
N GLU A 7 -20.91 2.41 4.79
CA GLU A 7 -20.35 3.69 4.33
C GLU A 7 -18.92 3.43 3.84
N VAL A 8 -18.62 3.82 2.60
CA VAL A 8 -17.31 3.60 1.98
C VAL A 8 -16.85 4.91 1.38
N SER A 9 -15.69 5.39 1.81
CA SER A 9 -14.99 6.51 1.16
C SER A 9 -13.80 6.00 0.36
N ASN A 10 -13.62 6.61 -0.82
CA ASN A 10 -12.58 6.27 -1.76
C ASN A 10 -11.54 7.37 -1.85
N ILE A 11 -10.26 6.99 -1.74
CA ILE A 11 -9.12 7.86 -2.03
C ILE A 11 -8.58 7.44 -3.39
N ASP A 12 -8.57 8.34 -4.36
CA ASP A 12 -8.08 8.06 -5.71
C ASP A 12 -7.34 9.25 -6.30
N TYR A 13 -6.46 8.98 -7.26
CA TYR A 13 -5.74 9.99 -8.01
C TYR A 13 -6.66 10.84 -8.91
N LYS A 14 -7.74 10.24 -9.44
CA LYS A 14 -8.72 10.88 -10.33
C LYS A 14 -10.12 10.70 -9.78
N GLY A 15 -10.56 11.65 -8.99
CA GLY A 15 -11.89 11.61 -8.40
C GLY A 15 -11.92 10.87 -7.05
N GLY A 16 -13.05 10.22 -6.74
CA GLY A 16 -13.29 9.65 -5.42
C GLY A 16 -13.80 10.69 -4.42
N ASP A 17 -14.00 10.26 -3.16
CA ASP A 17 -14.44 11.15 -2.07
C ASP A 17 -13.27 12.05 -1.63
N PHE A 18 -12.04 11.54 -1.73
CA PHE A 18 -10.80 12.27 -1.49
C PHE A 18 -9.86 12.09 -2.68
N GLN A 19 -9.53 13.19 -3.35
CA GLN A 19 -8.58 13.16 -4.46
C GLN A 19 -7.16 13.41 -3.96
N ALA A 20 -6.26 12.43 -4.14
CA ALA A 20 -4.87 12.53 -3.74
C ALA A 20 -3.93 11.68 -4.61
N ASP A 21 -2.78 12.23 -4.96
CA ASP A 21 -1.69 11.46 -5.59
C ASP A 21 -0.84 10.77 -4.52
N LEU A 22 -1.18 9.54 -4.22
CA LEU A 22 -0.48 8.73 -3.23
C LEU A 22 0.97 8.36 -3.63
N SER A 23 1.42 8.71 -4.83
CA SER A 23 2.83 8.53 -5.20
C SER A 23 3.74 9.63 -4.64
N THR A 24 3.17 10.69 -4.05
CA THR A 24 3.86 11.80 -3.40
C THR A 24 3.66 11.78 -1.88
N GLN A 25 4.57 12.41 -1.13
CA GLN A 25 4.41 12.53 0.32
C GLN A 25 3.22 13.43 0.67
N GLU A 26 3.13 14.57 -0.02
CA GLU A 26 2.06 15.54 0.17
C GLU A 26 0.67 14.90 -0.06
N GLY A 27 0.55 14.04 -1.07
CA GLY A 27 -0.70 13.33 -1.35
C GLY A 27 -1.05 12.30 -0.27
N VAL A 28 -0.06 11.59 0.26
CA VAL A 28 -0.28 10.65 1.39
C VAL A 28 -0.70 11.41 2.64
N ASP A 29 0.00 12.49 2.99
CA ASP A 29 -0.29 13.31 4.17
C ASP A 29 -1.69 13.94 4.07
N ALA A 30 -2.04 14.49 2.90
CA ALA A 30 -3.37 15.05 2.64
C ALA A 30 -4.47 13.98 2.74
N ALA A 31 -4.25 12.78 2.22
CA ALA A 31 -5.20 11.69 2.31
C ALA A 31 -5.42 11.24 3.76
N VAL A 32 -4.34 11.09 4.54
CA VAL A 32 -4.45 10.77 5.97
C VAL A 32 -5.22 11.84 6.70
N GLN A 33 -4.89 13.12 6.50
CA GLN A 33 -5.58 14.23 7.16
C GLN A 33 -7.08 14.28 6.80
N ALA A 34 -7.42 14.13 5.52
CA ALA A 34 -8.80 14.13 5.06
C ALA A 34 -9.66 13.03 5.72
N VAL A 35 -9.08 11.82 5.91
CA VAL A 35 -9.76 10.74 6.63
C VAL A 35 -9.90 11.06 8.12
N TRP A 36 -8.89 11.67 8.76
CA TRP A 36 -8.97 12.11 10.14
C TRP A 36 -10.07 13.16 10.35
N ASP A 37 -10.18 14.14 9.45
CA ASP A 37 -11.19 15.21 9.52
C ASP A 37 -12.61 14.66 9.31
N ARG A 38 -12.76 13.70 8.41
CA ARG A 38 -14.07 13.10 8.09
C ARG A 38 -14.54 12.09 9.13
N TYR A 39 -13.62 11.35 9.74
CA TYR A 39 -13.94 10.23 10.64
C TYR A 39 -13.20 10.33 11.98
N PRO A 40 -13.38 11.43 12.74
CA PRO A 40 -12.64 11.64 13.99
C PRO A 40 -12.93 10.56 15.04
N ASP A 41 -14.09 9.89 14.97
CA ASP A 41 -14.49 8.82 15.90
C ASP A 41 -13.95 7.43 15.51
N GLY A 42 -13.23 7.33 14.40
CA GLY A 42 -12.58 6.11 13.94
C GLY A 42 -13.21 5.48 12.71
N ILE A 43 -12.50 4.50 12.14
CA ILE A 43 -12.90 3.72 10.97
C ILE A 43 -12.87 2.22 11.27
N ASP A 44 -13.81 1.45 10.70
CA ASP A 44 -13.91 0.01 10.89
C ASP A 44 -12.93 -0.78 10.00
N GLY A 45 -12.54 -0.19 8.87
CA GLY A 45 -11.65 -0.85 7.93
C GLY A 45 -10.89 0.07 7.00
N LEU A 46 -9.68 -0.36 6.63
CA LEU A 46 -8.87 0.21 5.57
C LEU A 46 -8.57 -0.86 4.53
N ILE A 47 -8.87 -0.58 3.26
CA ILE A 47 -8.45 -1.41 2.13
C ILE A 47 -7.41 -0.62 1.33
N SER A 48 -6.14 -0.95 1.50
CA SER A 48 -5.05 -0.35 0.74
C SER A 48 -4.87 -1.10 -0.59
N ASN A 49 -5.54 -0.60 -1.63
CA ASN A 49 -5.58 -1.23 -2.95
C ASN A 49 -4.85 -0.42 -4.03
N ALA A 50 -4.56 0.85 -3.79
CA ALA A 50 -3.88 1.71 -4.75
C ALA A 50 -2.53 1.11 -5.18
N GLY A 51 -2.27 1.15 -6.48
CA GLY A 51 -1.03 0.59 -7.03
C GLY A 51 -0.93 0.77 -8.54
N VAL A 52 0.27 0.59 -9.05
CA VAL A 52 0.57 0.61 -10.49
C VAL A 52 1.17 -0.71 -10.93
N GLY A 53 0.98 -1.05 -12.21
CA GLY A 53 1.54 -2.25 -12.83
C GLY A 53 3.02 -2.11 -13.21
N PRO A 54 3.60 -3.18 -13.78
CA PRO A 54 5.02 -3.25 -14.13
C PRO A 54 5.43 -2.36 -15.32
N THR A 55 4.49 -1.64 -15.92
CA THR A 55 4.76 -0.64 -16.98
C THR A 55 5.14 0.74 -16.44
N ALA A 56 4.90 0.99 -15.14
CA ALA A 56 5.30 2.22 -14.47
C ALA A 56 6.82 2.24 -14.21
N THR A 57 7.36 3.41 -13.89
CA THR A 57 8.77 3.55 -13.52
C THR A 57 9.07 2.84 -12.19
N PRO A 58 10.30 2.33 -11.98
CA PRO A 58 10.71 1.72 -10.71
C PRO A 58 10.40 2.59 -9.48
N GLU A 59 10.67 3.89 -9.58
CA GLU A 59 10.38 4.86 -8.52
C GLU A 59 8.90 4.90 -8.18
N LYS A 60 8.02 5.06 -9.19
CA LYS A 60 6.57 5.12 -8.98
C LYS A 60 6.03 3.81 -8.41
N ILE A 61 6.59 2.67 -8.83
CA ILE A 61 6.24 1.36 -8.29
C ILE A 61 6.58 1.30 -6.79
N PHE A 62 7.77 1.68 -6.38
CA PHE A 62 8.14 1.64 -4.96
C PHE A 62 7.37 2.67 -4.14
N ALA A 63 7.19 3.89 -4.66
CA ALA A 63 6.43 4.94 -3.98
C ALA A 63 5.00 4.49 -3.69
N LEU A 64 4.27 4.03 -4.72
CA LEU A 64 2.85 3.75 -4.59
C LEU A 64 2.56 2.34 -4.06
N ASN A 65 3.26 1.30 -4.58
CA ASN A 65 2.93 -0.08 -4.21
C ASN A 65 3.46 -0.51 -2.84
N PHE A 66 4.44 0.23 -2.28
CA PHE A 66 5.03 -0.10 -0.99
C PHE A 66 4.90 1.03 0.02
N TYR A 67 5.55 2.18 -0.21
CA TYR A 67 5.63 3.24 0.79
C TYR A 67 4.27 3.86 1.10
N ALA A 68 3.49 4.25 0.09
CA ALA A 68 2.17 4.84 0.29
C ALA A 68 1.23 3.93 1.08
N GLY A 69 1.22 2.63 0.76
CA GLY A 69 0.40 1.66 1.48
C GLY A 69 0.74 1.58 2.96
N ILE A 70 2.04 1.57 3.29
CA ILE A 70 2.51 1.52 4.68
C ILE A 70 2.17 2.83 5.42
N GLU A 71 2.45 3.96 4.80
CA GLU A 71 2.23 5.27 5.40
C GLU A 71 0.75 5.53 5.67
N LEU A 72 -0.14 5.17 4.73
CA LEU A 72 -1.58 5.21 4.96
C LEU A 72 -1.99 4.28 6.11
N ALA A 73 -1.50 3.04 6.13
CA ALA A 73 -1.85 2.08 7.17
C ALA A 73 -1.41 2.57 8.56
N GLU A 74 -0.18 3.06 8.70
CA GLU A 74 0.31 3.58 9.98
C GLU A 74 -0.33 4.93 10.36
N GLY A 75 -0.56 5.84 9.40
CA GLY A 75 -1.22 7.13 9.64
C GLY A 75 -2.68 6.99 10.07
N LEU A 76 -3.37 5.95 9.57
CA LEU A 76 -4.77 5.67 9.91
C LEU A 76 -4.93 4.62 11.02
N ARG A 77 -3.85 3.99 11.48
CA ARG A 77 -3.87 2.99 12.57
C ARG A 77 -4.56 3.50 13.84
N PRO A 78 -4.36 4.77 14.31
CA PRO A 78 -5.06 5.25 15.49
C PRO A 78 -6.58 5.35 15.30
N LEU A 79 -7.08 5.67 14.08
CA LEU A 79 -8.50 5.66 13.78
C LEU A 79 -9.08 4.25 13.75
N LEU A 80 -8.35 3.29 13.16
CA LEU A 80 -8.71 1.87 13.21
C LEU A 80 -8.78 1.36 14.65
N LYS A 81 -7.86 1.81 15.52
CA LYS A 81 -7.82 1.41 16.94
C LYS A 81 -9.08 1.82 17.68
N LYS A 82 -9.66 3.00 17.40
CA LYS A 82 -10.90 3.48 18.01
C LYS A 82 -12.08 2.52 17.79
N LYS A 83 -12.09 1.81 16.64
CA LYS A 83 -13.18 0.87 16.25
C LYS A 83 -12.75 -0.61 16.35
N ARG A 84 -11.53 -0.91 16.84
CA ARG A 84 -10.95 -2.27 16.78
C ARG A 84 -11.02 -2.85 15.36
N GLY A 85 -10.76 -2.01 14.39
CA GLY A 85 -10.94 -2.24 12.97
C GLY A 85 -9.91 -3.17 12.35
N CYS A 86 -9.92 -3.23 11.03
CA CYS A 86 -8.98 -4.07 10.27
C CYS A 86 -8.38 -3.34 9.08
N CYS A 87 -7.20 -3.80 8.68
CA CYS A 87 -6.53 -3.35 7.46
C CYS A 87 -6.32 -4.53 6.51
N VAL A 88 -6.61 -4.34 5.23
CA VAL A 88 -6.29 -5.29 4.16
C VAL A 88 -5.41 -4.60 3.13
N MET A 89 -4.23 -5.18 2.89
CA MET A 89 -3.25 -4.69 1.94
C MET A 89 -3.26 -5.55 0.68
N THR A 90 -3.30 -4.93 -0.50
CA THR A 90 -3.31 -5.66 -1.76
C THR A 90 -1.88 -5.94 -2.24
N SER A 91 -1.45 -7.17 -2.06
CA SER A 91 -0.22 -7.73 -2.63
C SER A 91 -0.49 -8.23 -4.06
N SER A 92 0.11 -9.33 -4.48
CA SER A 92 -0.07 -9.96 -5.80
C SER A 92 0.43 -11.41 -5.77
N ASN A 93 -0.09 -12.28 -6.62
CA ASN A 93 0.50 -13.59 -6.85
C ASN A 93 1.91 -13.52 -7.46
N SER A 94 2.31 -12.37 -8.02
CA SER A 94 3.67 -12.15 -8.54
C SER A 94 4.77 -12.29 -7.47
N ILE A 95 4.42 -12.34 -6.19
CA ILE A 95 5.37 -12.59 -5.09
C ILE A 95 6.03 -13.98 -5.16
N THR A 96 5.49 -14.89 -5.95
CA THR A 96 6.05 -16.23 -6.19
C THR A 96 6.86 -16.31 -7.49
N ASN A 97 6.95 -15.23 -8.26
CA ASN A 97 7.66 -15.19 -9.52
C ASN A 97 9.19 -15.18 -9.32
N PHE A 98 9.91 -15.75 -10.26
CA PHE A 98 11.38 -15.69 -10.30
C PHE A 98 11.95 -14.26 -10.49
N THR A 99 11.10 -13.29 -10.83
CA THR A 99 11.47 -11.87 -10.94
C THR A 99 11.63 -11.16 -9.59
N VAL A 100 11.22 -11.78 -8.49
CA VAL A 100 11.40 -11.21 -7.14
C VAL A 100 12.88 -11.12 -6.79
N ARG A 101 13.32 -9.92 -6.41
CA ARG A 101 14.68 -9.62 -5.96
C ARG A 101 14.67 -9.49 -4.42
N MET A 102 15.16 -10.51 -3.74
CA MET A 102 15.15 -10.55 -2.27
C MET A 102 16.02 -9.47 -1.65
N ASP A 103 17.10 -9.05 -2.31
CA ASP A 103 17.92 -7.91 -1.93
C ASP A 103 17.09 -6.59 -1.90
N TRP A 104 16.20 -6.39 -2.87
CA TRP A 104 15.28 -5.25 -2.87
C TRP A 104 14.16 -5.39 -1.84
N VAL A 105 13.65 -6.61 -1.63
CA VAL A 105 12.67 -6.87 -0.57
C VAL A 105 13.25 -6.49 0.80
N GLU A 106 14.51 -6.89 1.07
CA GLU A 106 15.20 -6.53 2.30
C GLU A 106 15.47 -5.04 2.40
N LEU A 107 15.92 -4.42 1.31
CA LEU A 107 16.12 -2.98 1.22
C LEU A 107 14.83 -2.23 1.59
N LEU A 108 13.71 -2.53 0.94
CA LEU A 108 12.43 -1.88 1.19
C LEU A 108 11.94 -2.10 2.64
N THR A 109 12.04 -3.32 3.15
CA THR A 109 11.52 -3.63 4.50
C THR A 109 12.42 -3.16 5.65
N ASN A 110 13.71 -2.93 5.40
CA ASN A 110 14.69 -2.54 6.42
C ASN A 110 15.08 -1.06 6.33
N LEU A 111 14.85 -0.41 5.20
CA LEU A 111 15.10 1.03 5.06
C LEU A 111 14.07 1.82 5.87
N ARG A 112 14.57 2.54 6.88
CA ARG A 112 13.78 3.52 7.63
C ARG A 112 13.66 4.85 6.89
N ASN A 113 14.39 5.04 5.79
CA ASN A 113 14.44 6.26 5.01
C ASN A 113 13.87 6.02 3.60
N LYS A 114 12.60 6.40 3.41
CA LYS A 114 11.89 6.35 2.14
C LYS A 114 12.65 7.08 1.03
N GLN A 115 13.19 8.25 1.33
CA GLN A 115 13.89 9.08 0.34
C GLN A 115 15.04 8.31 -0.32
N ARG A 116 15.87 7.62 0.47
CA ARG A 116 16.98 6.82 -0.06
C ARG A 116 16.50 5.64 -0.91
N GLY A 117 15.38 5.00 -0.51
CA GLY A 117 14.77 3.92 -1.30
C GLY A 117 14.29 4.41 -2.67
N LEU A 118 13.69 5.60 -2.73
CA LEU A 118 13.25 6.21 -3.97
C LEU A 118 14.42 6.69 -4.84
N GLU A 119 15.48 7.22 -4.25
CA GLU A 119 16.72 7.59 -4.96
C GLU A 119 17.35 6.37 -5.65
N LEU A 120 17.44 5.24 -4.95
CA LEU A 120 17.91 3.99 -5.54
C LEU A 120 16.99 3.53 -6.69
N ALA A 121 15.67 3.63 -6.51
CA ALA A 121 14.71 3.26 -7.55
C ALA A 121 14.84 4.12 -8.82
N ARG A 122 15.14 5.42 -8.69
CA ARG A 122 15.41 6.31 -9.84
C ARG A 122 16.62 5.89 -10.67
N MET A 123 17.59 5.22 -10.06
CA MET A 123 18.77 4.70 -10.75
C MET A 123 18.52 3.40 -11.49
N LEU A 124 17.39 2.72 -11.24
CA LEU A 124 17.06 1.45 -11.89
C LEU A 124 16.50 1.69 -13.30
N PRO A 125 16.96 0.92 -14.28
CA PRO A 125 16.45 1.03 -15.64
C PRO A 125 15.01 0.50 -15.73
N GLN A 126 14.23 1.04 -16.67
CA GLN A 126 12.83 0.68 -16.91
C GLN A 126 12.61 -0.83 -17.12
N GLN A 127 13.57 -1.52 -17.69
CA GLN A 127 13.53 -2.98 -17.92
C GLN A 127 13.41 -3.78 -16.61
N GLN A 128 13.72 -3.17 -15.47
CA GLN A 128 13.61 -3.81 -14.16
C GLN A 128 12.26 -3.57 -13.48
N SER A 129 11.33 -2.84 -14.10
CA SER A 129 10.02 -2.52 -13.52
C SER A 129 9.21 -3.77 -13.13
N ALA A 130 9.28 -4.86 -13.90
CA ALA A 130 8.62 -6.11 -13.54
C ALA A 130 9.19 -6.70 -12.23
N SER A 131 10.51 -6.67 -12.07
CA SER A 131 11.16 -7.08 -10.81
C SER A 131 10.86 -6.13 -9.66
N CYS A 132 10.79 -4.81 -9.92
CA CYS A 132 10.39 -3.82 -8.92
C CYS A 132 8.95 -4.07 -8.45
N TYR A 133 8.04 -4.36 -9.39
CA TYR A 133 6.66 -4.69 -9.07
C TYR A 133 6.56 -5.91 -8.14
N SER A 134 7.12 -7.04 -8.56
CA SER A 134 7.07 -8.29 -7.79
C SER A 134 7.73 -8.12 -6.42
N SER A 135 8.89 -7.44 -6.37
CA SER A 135 9.62 -7.19 -5.13
C SER A 135 8.87 -6.24 -4.19
N SER A 136 8.24 -5.19 -4.71
CA SER A 136 7.43 -4.26 -3.89
C SER A 136 6.23 -4.97 -3.27
N LYS A 137 5.54 -5.82 -4.03
CA LYS A 137 4.40 -6.61 -3.53
C LYS A 137 4.84 -7.69 -2.53
N HIS A 138 6.01 -8.29 -2.72
CA HIS A 138 6.60 -9.22 -1.74
C HIS A 138 7.00 -8.48 -0.45
N ALA A 139 7.67 -7.33 -0.58
CA ALA A 139 8.03 -6.50 0.56
C ALA A 139 6.81 -6.08 1.39
N LEU A 140 5.70 -5.71 0.71
CA LEU A 140 4.43 -5.36 1.36
C LEU A 140 3.87 -6.53 2.19
N ALA A 141 3.80 -7.72 1.60
CA ALA A 141 3.34 -8.93 2.31
C ALA A 141 4.25 -9.28 3.49
N ARG A 142 5.58 -9.13 3.34
CA ARG A 142 6.56 -9.34 4.41
C ARG A 142 6.40 -8.30 5.52
N TRP A 143 6.16 -7.04 5.18
CA TRP A 143 5.91 -5.98 6.16
C TRP A 143 4.65 -6.27 6.98
N VAL A 144 3.53 -6.65 6.35
CA VAL A 144 2.28 -7.02 7.02
C VAL A 144 2.52 -8.13 8.04
N ARG A 145 3.23 -9.20 7.66
CA ARG A 145 3.57 -10.30 8.58
C ARG A 145 4.41 -9.82 9.77
N ARG A 146 5.33 -8.88 9.55
CA ARG A 146 6.19 -8.35 10.60
C ARG A 146 5.45 -7.47 11.60
N VAL A 147 4.49 -6.66 11.13
CA VAL A 147 3.79 -5.72 12.02
C VAL A 147 2.53 -6.32 12.66
N SER A 148 1.99 -7.42 12.11
CA SER A 148 0.74 -8.02 12.60
C SER A 148 0.73 -8.33 14.11
N PRO A 149 1.82 -8.80 14.77
CA PRO A 149 1.79 -9.00 16.20
C PRO A 149 1.60 -7.70 17.00
N ALA A 150 2.27 -6.61 16.58
CA ALA A 150 2.12 -5.31 17.24
C ALA A 150 0.72 -4.70 17.01
N TRP A 151 0.13 -4.95 15.83
CA TRP A 151 -1.25 -4.55 15.55
C TRP A 151 -2.25 -5.35 16.39
N ALA A 152 -2.00 -6.65 16.59
CA ALA A 152 -2.84 -7.50 17.44
C ALA A 152 -2.86 -7.05 18.91
N VAL A 153 -1.73 -6.56 19.43
CA VAL A 153 -1.66 -5.96 20.79
C VAL A 153 -2.60 -4.74 20.90
N ASP A 154 -2.75 -3.98 19.83
CA ASP A 154 -3.70 -2.86 19.76
C ASP A 154 -5.16 -3.29 19.52
N GLY A 155 -5.43 -4.59 19.42
CA GLY A 155 -6.75 -5.14 19.11
C GLY A 155 -7.12 -5.04 17.63
N LEU A 156 -6.14 -4.79 16.76
CA LEU A 156 -6.29 -4.62 15.31
C LEU A 156 -5.93 -5.90 14.54
N ARG A 157 -6.49 -6.03 13.36
CA ARG A 157 -6.13 -7.08 12.41
C ARG A 157 -5.57 -6.43 11.15
N ILE A 158 -4.42 -6.91 10.70
CA ILE A 158 -3.85 -6.53 9.41
C ILE A 158 -3.51 -7.77 8.60
N ASN A 159 -3.96 -7.82 7.36
CA ASN A 159 -3.75 -8.93 6.44
C ASN A 159 -3.32 -8.43 5.06
N ALA A 160 -2.69 -9.31 4.30
CA ALA A 160 -2.43 -9.08 2.88
C ALA A 160 -3.17 -10.12 2.05
N VAL A 161 -3.75 -9.68 0.94
CA VAL A 161 -4.30 -10.56 -0.08
C VAL A 161 -3.40 -10.54 -1.32
N ALA A 162 -3.24 -11.67 -1.96
CA ALA A 162 -2.40 -11.83 -3.16
C ALA A 162 -3.28 -12.28 -4.33
N PRO A 163 -4.00 -11.35 -5.00
CA PRO A 163 -4.86 -11.70 -6.12
C PRO A 163 -4.08 -12.38 -7.25
N GLY A 164 -4.74 -13.32 -7.91
CA GLY A 164 -4.27 -13.91 -9.16
C GLY A 164 -4.44 -12.97 -10.35
N ASN A 165 -4.14 -13.46 -11.53
CA ASN A 165 -4.34 -12.70 -12.76
C ASN A 165 -5.84 -12.47 -12.99
N THR A 166 -6.24 -11.20 -12.96
CA THR A 166 -7.62 -10.77 -13.17
C THR A 166 -7.66 -9.92 -14.43
N ALA A 167 -8.62 -10.14 -15.31
CA ALA A 167 -8.76 -9.37 -16.55
C ALA A 167 -9.21 -7.93 -16.22
N THR A 168 -8.25 -7.03 -16.13
CA THR A 168 -8.43 -5.60 -15.83
C THR A 168 -7.64 -4.75 -16.85
N PRO A 169 -7.88 -3.43 -16.91
CA PRO A 169 -7.04 -2.55 -17.73
C PRO A 169 -5.54 -2.62 -17.43
N MET A 170 -5.15 -3.06 -16.24
CA MET A 170 -3.74 -3.25 -15.84
C MET A 170 -3.10 -4.50 -16.46
N THR A 171 -3.91 -5.49 -16.87
CA THR A 171 -3.45 -6.81 -17.35
C THR A 171 -3.79 -7.08 -18.81
N ARG A 172 -4.41 -6.12 -19.49
CA ARG A 172 -4.77 -6.15 -20.93
C ARG A 172 -3.72 -5.47 -21.79
#